data_d766157fa75a443623dcb64d90053749
#
_entry.id   d766157fa75a443623dcb64d90053749
#
_cell.length_a   1.000
_cell.length_b   1.000
_cell.length_c   1.000
_cell.angle_alpha   90.00
_cell.angle_beta   90.00
_cell.angle_gamma   90.00
#
_symmetry.space_group_name_H-M   'P 1'
#
loop_
_entity.id
_entity.type
_entity.pdbx_description
1 polymer ?
#
loop_
_entity_poly.entity_id
_entity_poly.type
_entity_poly.pdbx_seq_one_letter_code
_entity_poly.pdbx_strand_id
1 'polypeptide(L)'
;MKKEFKAIADIIPKNISVLDVGCGDGSLMNLLIKEKNIKARGLEIKEEYVKKCISRGLSVIEGDAETELHQFPDQSFDFVILSQTLQAFYNPEKVLKDLLRVGKSAIVSIPNFGYWKVRTSLLFFGKMPVTKTLPNNWYDTPNLHMCTIKDLFNFCSDKNIKINKVIGLNENRTSEIKKSNLERKNLFSKIGIFWLG
;
A
#
# COMPACT_ATOMS: atom_id res chain seq x y z
N MET A 1 -11.30 12.45 4.60
CA MET A 1 -11.05 11.19 3.85
C MET A 1 -9.65 11.26 3.24
N LYS A 2 -8.81 10.24 3.42
CA LYS A 2 -7.47 10.20 2.82
C LYS A 2 -7.61 10.11 1.29
N LYS A 3 -6.90 10.96 0.54
CA LYS A 3 -6.91 10.96 -0.94
C LYS A 3 -6.44 9.63 -1.54
N GLU A 4 -5.53 8.96 -0.85
CA GLU A 4 -5.07 7.63 -1.20
C GLU A 4 -6.21 6.62 -1.23
N PHE A 5 -7.06 6.60 -0.21
CA PHE A 5 -8.21 5.69 -0.14
C PHE A 5 -9.18 5.89 -1.30
N LYS A 6 -9.40 7.16 -1.70
CA LYS A 6 -10.21 7.46 -2.87
C LYS A 6 -9.55 6.96 -4.16
N ALA A 7 -8.25 7.16 -4.31
CA ALA A 7 -7.53 6.68 -5.49
C ALA A 7 -7.51 5.15 -5.58
N ILE A 8 -7.43 4.44 -4.44
CA ILE A 8 -7.59 2.98 -4.37
C ILE A 8 -9.03 2.60 -4.74
N ALA A 9 -10.02 3.26 -4.16
CA ALA A 9 -11.44 3.00 -4.46
C ALA A 9 -11.78 3.21 -5.95
N ASP A 10 -11.15 4.16 -6.63
CA ASP A 10 -11.35 4.41 -8.06
C ASP A 10 -10.83 3.25 -8.95
N ILE A 11 -9.86 2.44 -8.44
CA ILE A 11 -9.36 1.24 -9.13
C ILE A 11 -10.29 0.04 -8.89
N ILE A 12 -10.82 -0.08 -7.68
CA ILE A 12 -11.59 -1.25 -7.22
C ILE A 12 -12.97 -1.31 -7.91
N PRO A 13 -13.33 -2.43 -8.58
CA PRO A 13 -14.68 -2.67 -9.09
C PRO A 13 -15.71 -2.81 -7.97
N LYS A 14 -17.00 -2.78 -8.35
CA LYS A 14 -18.11 -3.06 -7.40
C LYS A 14 -18.36 -4.57 -7.26
N ASN A 15 -18.95 -4.96 -6.13
CA ASN A 15 -19.47 -6.30 -5.86
C ASN A 15 -18.41 -7.42 -5.92
N ILE A 16 -17.21 -7.15 -5.47
CA ILE A 16 -16.10 -8.10 -5.42
C ILE A 16 -15.65 -8.41 -3.99
N SER A 17 -14.79 -9.44 -3.85
CA SER A 17 -14.14 -9.79 -2.60
C SER A 17 -12.77 -9.10 -2.47
N VAL A 18 -12.47 -8.54 -1.30
CA VAL A 18 -11.23 -7.82 -1.03
C VAL A 18 -10.64 -8.25 0.30
N LEU A 19 -9.33 -8.53 0.32
CA LEU A 19 -8.54 -8.67 1.54
C LEU A 19 -7.71 -7.39 1.72
N ASP A 20 -7.84 -6.72 2.86
CA ASP A 20 -7.05 -5.54 3.24
C ASP A 20 -5.99 -5.95 4.27
N VAL A 21 -4.74 -6.02 3.85
CA VAL A 21 -3.60 -6.47 4.65
C VAL A 21 -2.95 -5.29 5.35
N GLY A 22 -2.83 -5.36 6.69
CA GLY A 22 -2.48 -4.20 7.52
C GLY A 22 -3.61 -3.17 7.49
N CYS A 23 -4.85 -3.61 7.70
CA CYS A 23 -6.05 -2.78 7.50
C CYS A 23 -6.20 -1.63 8.51
N GLY A 24 -5.37 -1.59 9.56
CA GLY A 24 -5.42 -0.57 10.60
C GLY A 24 -6.80 -0.52 11.25
N ASP A 25 -7.35 0.67 11.39
CA ASP A 25 -8.68 0.89 11.98
C ASP A 25 -9.86 0.52 11.05
N GLY A 26 -9.61 -0.09 9.90
CA GLY A 26 -10.62 -0.50 8.92
C GLY A 26 -11.24 0.65 8.12
N SER A 27 -10.65 1.85 8.15
CA SER A 27 -11.21 3.02 7.47
C SER A 27 -11.30 2.85 5.96
N LEU A 28 -10.31 2.17 5.31
CA LEU A 28 -10.35 1.86 3.89
C LEU A 28 -11.42 0.83 3.58
N MET A 29 -11.48 -0.26 4.35
CA MET A 29 -12.52 -1.29 4.21
C MET A 29 -13.93 -0.69 4.29
N ASN A 30 -14.19 0.15 5.30
CA ASN A 30 -15.49 0.81 5.48
C ASN A 30 -15.86 1.71 4.28
N LEU A 31 -14.87 2.43 3.72
CA LEU A 31 -15.07 3.22 2.51
C LEU A 31 -15.47 2.34 1.32
N LEU A 32 -14.71 1.26 1.08
CA LEU A 32 -14.93 0.36 -0.04
C LEU A 32 -16.28 -0.39 0.08
N ILE A 33 -16.66 -0.82 1.28
CA ILE A 33 -17.97 -1.43 1.52
C ILE A 33 -19.10 -0.45 1.15
N LYS A 34 -19.01 0.80 1.61
CA LYS A 34 -20.04 1.80 1.37
C LYS A 34 -20.13 2.25 -0.09
N GLU A 35 -19.00 2.46 -0.76
CA GLU A 35 -19.00 3.02 -2.11
C GLU A 35 -19.05 1.95 -3.21
N LYS A 36 -18.57 0.73 -2.94
CA LYS A 36 -18.39 -0.33 -3.94
C LYS A 36 -19.16 -1.60 -3.65
N ASN A 37 -19.84 -1.69 -2.49
CA ASN A 37 -20.56 -2.89 -2.06
C ASN A 37 -19.69 -4.16 -2.11
N ILE A 38 -18.45 -4.07 -1.62
CA ILE A 38 -17.51 -5.19 -1.61
C ILE A 38 -17.72 -6.08 -0.38
N LYS A 39 -17.30 -7.35 -0.50
CA LYS A 39 -17.09 -8.25 0.65
C LYS A 39 -15.66 -8.06 1.13
N ALA A 40 -15.47 -7.31 2.22
CA ALA A 40 -14.15 -7.02 2.76
C ALA A 40 -13.80 -7.92 3.94
N ARG A 41 -12.54 -8.35 3.99
CA ARG A 41 -11.89 -8.95 5.16
C ARG A 41 -10.59 -8.23 5.44
N GLY A 42 -10.27 -7.95 6.70
CA GLY A 42 -9.01 -7.35 7.13
C GLY A 42 -8.07 -8.40 7.71
N LEU A 43 -6.76 -8.13 7.63
CA LEU A 43 -5.70 -8.80 8.37
C LEU A 43 -4.89 -7.71 9.06
N GLU A 44 -4.75 -7.78 10.40
CA GLU A 44 -4.09 -6.72 11.18
C GLU A 44 -3.35 -7.34 12.38
N ILE A 45 -2.11 -6.91 12.60
CA ILE A 45 -1.27 -7.43 13.68
C ILE A 45 -1.54 -6.75 15.03
N LYS A 46 -2.03 -5.50 15.02
CA LYS A 46 -2.24 -4.72 16.26
C LYS A 46 -3.63 -4.95 16.82
N GLU A 47 -3.70 -5.60 17.98
CA GLU A 47 -4.94 -5.90 18.70
C GLU A 47 -5.85 -4.66 18.87
N GLU A 48 -5.28 -3.48 19.15
CA GLU A 48 -6.05 -2.23 19.29
C GLU A 48 -6.82 -1.84 18.02
N TYR A 49 -6.24 -2.12 16.83
CA TYR A 49 -6.89 -1.87 15.54
C TYR A 49 -7.90 -2.96 15.20
N VAL A 50 -7.61 -4.20 15.54
CA VAL A 50 -8.57 -5.32 15.43
C VAL A 50 -9.84 -4.99 16.22
N LYS A 51 -9.71 -4.56 17.48
CA LYS A 51 -10.84 -4.12 18.31
C LYS A 51 -11.63 -2.98 17.69
N LYS A 52 -10.95 -2.00 17.07
CA LYS A 52 -11.60 -0.90 16.34
C LYS A 52 -12.37 -1.38 15.10
N CYS A 53 -11.83 -2.34 14.37
CA CYS A 53 -12.53 -2.95 13.23
C CYS A 53 -13.79 -3.69 13.69
N ILE A 54 -13.68 -4.53 14.72
CA ILE A 54 -14.82 -5.29 15.26
C ILE A 54 -15.91 -4.35 15.77
N SER A 55 -15.54 -3.28 16.49
CA SER A 55 -16.52 -2.29 16.98
C SER A 55 -17.28 -1.56 15.86
N ARG A 56 -16.73 -1.54 14.65
CA ARG A 56 -17.36 -0.99 13.43
C ARG A 56 -18.14 -2.05 12.62
N GLY A 57 -18.21 -3.30 13.12
CA GLY A 57 -18.86 -4.40 12.41
C GLY A 57 -18.07 -4.93 11.21
N LEU A 58 -16.76 -4.69 11.16
CA LEU A 58 -15.90 -5.16 10.08
C LEU A 58 -15.35 -6.56 10.38
N SER A 59 -15.26 -7.41 9.36
CA SER A 59 -14.61 -8.73 9.46
C SER A 59 -13.08 -8.55 9.42
N VAL A 60 -12.39 -8.96 10.47
CA VAL A 60 -10.93 -8.84 10.59
C VAL A 60 -10.35 -10.09 11.26
N ILE A 61 -9.15 -10.47 10.84
CA ILE A 61 -8.32 -11.51 11.45
C ILE A 61 -7.16 -10.80 12.14
N GLU A 62 -6.87 -11.16 13.39
CA GLU A 62 -5.64 -10.75 14.05
C GLU A 62 -4.50 -11.67 13.63
N GLY A 63 -3.40 -11.09 13.15
CA GLY A 63 -2.24 -11.88 12.73
C GLY A 63 -1.20 -11.08 11.96
N ASP A 64 0.01 -11.66 11.88
CA ASP A 64 1.10 -11.14 11.09
C ASP A 64 0.98 -11.59 9.64
N ALA A 65 0.96 -10.66 8.71
CA ALA A 65 0.84 -10.97 7.29
C ALA A 65 2.00 -11.83 6.75
N GLU A 66 3.22 -11.70 7.30
CA GLU A 66 4.36 -12.53 6.87
C GLU A 66 4.18 -14.02 7.20
N THR A 67 3.36 -14.33 8.21
CA THR A 67 3.07 -15.71 8.66
C THR A 67 1.69 -16.17 8.25
N GLU A 68 0.70 -15.28 8.16
CA GLU A 68 -0.70 -15.67 7.94
C GLU A 68 -1.10 -15.75 6.46
N LEU A 69 -0.47 -14.98 5.57
CA LEU A 69 -0.88 -14.95 4.16
C LEU A 69 -0.80 -16.32 3.49
N HIS A 70 0.15 -17.18 3.89
CA HIS A 70 0.29 -18.52 3.32
C HIS A 70 -0.90 -19.45 3.61
N GLN A 71 -1.70 -19.17 4.65
CA GLN A 71 -2.88 -19.95 5.02
C GLN A 71 -4.09 -19.66 4.11
N PHE A 72 -4.08 -18.52 3.40
CA PHE A 72 -5.16 -18.20 2.47
C PHE A 72 -5.00 -19.01 1.18
N PRO A 73 -6.10 -19.60 0.66
CA PRO A 73 -6.07 -20.28 -0.62
C PRO A 73 -5.69 -19.36 -1.78
N ASP A 74 -5.12 -19.93 -2.83
CA ASP A 74 -4.81 -19.21 -4.05
C ASP A 74 -6.07 -18.58 -4.66
N GLN A 75 -5.95 -17.34 -5.14
CA GLN A 75 -7.02 -16.58 -5.81
C GLN A 75 -8.34 -16.51 -5.02
N SER A 76 -8.26 -16.60 -3.68
CA SER A 76 -9.45 -16.56 -2.80
C SER A 76 -10.11 -15.18 -2.72
N PHE A 77 -9.44 -14.14 -3.18
CA PHE A 77 -9.96 -12.78 -3.29
C PHE A 77 -9.79 -12.22 -4.70
N ASP A 78 -10.72 -11.37 -5.12
CA ASP A 78 -10.58 -10.67 -6.41
C ASP A 78 -9.47 -9.62 -6.33
N PHE A 79 -9.36 -8.92 -5.19
CA PHE A 79 -8.27 -7.99 -4.91
C PHE A 79 -7.69 -8.18 -3.51
N VAL A 80 -6.37 -8.04 -3.41
CA VAL A 80 -5.67 -7.89 -2.13
C VAL A 80 -5.06 -6.50 -2.08
N ILE A 81 -5.28 -5.77 -0.98
CA ILE A 81 -4.75 -4.41 -0.80
C ILE A 81 -3.68 -4.43 0.28
N LEU A 82 -2.59 -3.73 0.04
CA LEU A 82 -1.53 -3.44 1.01
C LEU A 82 -1.22 -1.93 0.98
N SER A 83 -1.79 -1.19 1.93
CA SER A 83 -1.71 0.27 1.95
C SER A 83 -0.63 0.76 2.91
N GLN A 84 0.48 1.28 2.36
CA GLN A 84 1.61 1.87 3.08
C GLN A 84 2.23 0.96 4.15
N THR A 85 2.26 -0.34 3.91
CA THR A 85 2.75 -1.34 4.87
C THR A 85 3.93 -2.15 4.31
N LEU A 86 4.10 -2.21 2.97
CA LEU A 86 5.15 -3.03 2.33
C LEU A 86 6.54 -2.80 2.91
N GLN A 87 6.89 -1.56 3.18
CA GLN A 87 8.21 -1.16 3.69
C GLN A 87 8.45 -1.52 5.16
N ALA A 88 7.43 -2.01 5.87
CA ALA A 88 7.52 -2.43 7.26
C ALA A 88 7.76 -3.94 7.44
N PHE A 89 7.67 -4.73 6.39
CA PHE A 89 7.93 -6.17 6.45
C PHE A 89 9.42 -6.48 6.41
N TYR A 90 9.82 -7.59 7.03
CA TYR A 90 11.19 -8.11 6.93
C TYR A 90 11.50 -8.66 5.53
N ASN A 91 10.52 -9.34 4.90
CA ASN A 91 10.66 -9.90 3.57
C ASN A 91 9.57 -9.40 2.61
N PRO A 92 9.68 -8.16 2.10
CA PRO A 92 8.67 -7.57 1.22
C PRO A 92 8.50 -8.33 -0.11
N GLU A 93 9.54 -9.03 -0.60
CA GLU A 93 9.43 -9.87 -1.81
C GLU A 93 8.49 -11.04 -1.57
N LYS A 94 8.63 -11.76 -0.46
CA LYS A 94 7.75 -12.87 -0.09
C LYS A 94 6.30 -12.38 0.04
N VAL A 95 6.10 -11.28 0.76
CA VAL A 95 4.77 -10.71 0.95
C VAL A 95 4.13 -10.34 -0.39
N LEU A 96 4.85 -9.68 -1.30
CA LEU A 96 4.33 -9.36 -2.64
C LEU A 96 3.92 -10.60 -3.43
N LYS A 97 4.70 -11.69 -3.36
CA LYS A 97 4.35 -12.97 -3.98
C LYS A 97 3.08 -13.56 -3.38
N ASP A 98 2.96 -13.54 -2.05
CA ASP A 98 1.77 -14.04 -1.36
C ASP A 98 0.52 -13.19 -1.66
N LEU A 99 0.63 -11.86 -1.75
CA LEU A 99 -0.48 -11.01 -2.18
C LEU A 99 -0.99 -11.38 -3.58
N LEU A 100 -0.07 -11.61 -4.53
CA LEU A 100 -0.38 -11.98 -5.91
C LEU A 100 -0.86 -13.44 -6.06
N ARG A 101 -0.54 -14.30 -5.11
CA ARG A 101 -1.07 -15.66 -5.03
C ARG A 101 -2.49 -15.68 -4.48
N VAL A 102 -2.72 -14.95 -3.40
CA VAL A 102 -4.01 -14.90 -2.68
C VAL A 102 -5.06 -14.11 -3.45
N GLY A 103 -4.66 -13.03 -4.13
CA GLY A 103 -5.53 -12.20 -4.94
C GLY A 103 -5.37 -12.43 -6.44
N LYS A 104 -6.46 -12.30 -7.21
CA LYS A 104 -6.38 -12.22 -8.67
C LYS A 104 -5.66 -10.95 -9.13
N SER A 105 -5.68 -9.91 -8.31
CA SER A 105 -4.95 -8.65 -8.46
C SER A 105 -4.55 -8.12 -7.09
N ALA A 106 -3.44 -7.37 -7.04
CA ALA A 106 -3.00 -6.69 -5.83
C ALA A 106 -2.92 -5.18 -6.04
N ILE A 107 -3.28 -4.41 -5.00
CA ILE A 107 -3.00 -2.98 -4.93
C ILE A 107 -2.02 -2.73 -3.80
N VAL A 108 -0.87 -2.19 -4.14
CA VAL A 108 0.18 -1.87 -3.19
C VAL A 108 0.45 -0.38 -3.21
N SER A 109 0.39 0.29 -2.07
CA SER A 109 0.84 1.67 -1.96
C SER A 109 2.06 1.81 -1.06
N ILE A 110 2.95 2.71 -1.44
CA ILE A 110 4.18 3.01 -0.72
C ILE A 110 4.39 4.51 -0.55
N PRO A 111 4.94 4.96 0.60
CA PRO A 111 5.50 6.29 0.72
C PRO A 111 6.74 6.39 -0.17
N ASN A 112 6.90 7.51 -0.85
CA ASN A 112 7.99 7.67 -1.81
C ASN A 112 9.17 8.42 -1.19
N PHE A 113 10.25 7.72 -0.87
CA PHE A 113 11.51 8.32 -0.44
C PHE A 113 12.22 9.11 -1.56
N GLY A 114 11.85 8.88 -2.83
CA GLY A 114 12.33 9.66 -3.97
C GLY A 114 11.69 11.04 -4.14
N TYR A 115 10.75 11.43 -3.29
CA TYR A 115 10.08 12.73 -3.34
C TYR A 115 11.07 13.87 -3.12
N TRP A 116 10.95 14.96 -3.87
CA TRP A 116 11.94 16.06 -3.89
C TRP A 116 12.23 16.65 -2.50
N LYS A 117 11.23 16.79 -1.62
CA LYS A 117 11.45 17.30 -0.25
C LYS A 117 12.30 16.36 0.60
N VAL A 118 12.19 15.05 0.40
CA VAL A 118 13.05 14.05 1.07
C VAL A 118 14.48 14.20 0.57
N ARG A 119 14.67 14.28 -0.75
CA ARG A 119 15.99 14.45 -1.37
C ARG A 119 16.67 15.75 -0.94
N THR A 120 15.95 16.86 -0.95
CA THR A 120 16.52 18.17 -0.53
C THR A 120 16.82 18.22 0.95
N SER A 121 16.02 17.56 1.80
CA SER A 121 16.31 17.45 3.23
C SER A 121 17.63 16.71 3.48
N LEU A 122 17.82 15.57 2.80
CA LEU A 122 19.07 14.81 2.91
C LEU A 122 20.26 15.59 2.32
N LEU A 123 20.08 16.22 1.15
CA LEU A 123 21.15 16.93 0.44
C LEU A 123 21.66 18.16 1.22
N PHE A 124 20.75 18.99 1.73
CA PHE A 124 21.10 20.26 2.33
C PHE A 124 21.26 20.22 3.85
N PHE A 125 20.56 19.32 4.53
CA PHE A 125 20.55 19.28 6.00
C PHE A 125 21.16 18.00 6.58
N GLY A 126 21.46 16.97 5.76
CA GLY A 126 22.00 15.69 6.22
C GLY A 126 21.12 14.97 7.24
N LYS A 127 19.79 15.26 7.24
CA LYS A 127 18.84 14.70 8.21
C LYS A 127 17.69 13.97 7.50
N MET A 128 17.29 12.83 8.08
CA MET A 128 16.08 12.13 7.65
C MET A 128 14.86 13.04 7.83
N PRO A 129 14.08 13.27 6.79
CA PRO A 129 12.93 14.16 6.87
C PRO A 129 11.79 13.54 7.63
N VAL A 130 11.18 14.32 8.52
CA VAL A 130 9.85 14.02 9.09
C VAL A 130 8.81 14.79 8.28
N THR A 131 7.86 14.08 7.68
CA THR A 131 6.83 14.65 6.79
C THR A 131 5.46 14.07 7.10
N LYS A 132 4.40 14.56 6.45
CA LYS A 132 3.05 13.98 6.61
C LYS A 132 2.94 12.53 6.16
N THR A 133 3.77 12.08 5.21
CA THR A 133 3.81 10.71 4.70
C THR A 133 4.86 9.84 5.39
N LEU A 134 5.81 10.45 6.08
CA LEU A 134 6.86 9.83 6.88
C LEU A 134 6.87 10.53 8.24
N PRO A 135 5.88 10.26 9.12
CA PRO A 135 5.64 11.07 10.32
C PRO A 135 6.58 10.77 11.48
N ASN A 136 7.29 9.65 11.44
CA ASN A 136 8.14 9.17 12.53
C ASN A 136 9.57 9.64 12.37
N ASN A 137 10.31 9.73 13.48
CA ASN A 137 11.74 9.91 13.44
C ASN A 137 12.44 8.62 12.97
N TRP A 138 13.73 8.73 12.61
CA TRP A 138 14.49 7.59 12.10
C TRP A 138 14.62 6.43 13.11
N TYR A 139 14.53 6.70 14.42
CA TYR A 139 14.70 5.72 15.49
C TYR A 139 13.37 5.10 16.00
N ASP A 140 12.20 5.64 15.61
CA ASP A 140 10.87 5.16 16.03
C ASP A 140 9.96 4.80 14.85
N THR A 141 10.52 4.80 13.63
CA THR A 141 9.79 4.45 12.41
C THR A 141 9.58 2.94 12.30
N PRO A 142 8.36 2.48 11.91
CA PRO A 142 8.14 1.09 11.57
C PRO A 142 8.72 0.71 10.19
N ASN A 143 9.23 1.68 9.41
CA ASN A 143 9.74 1.42 8.08
C ASN A 143 11.13 0.79 8.14
N LEU A 144 11.24 -0.48 7.78
CA LEU A 144 12.52 -1.20 7.68
C LEU A 144 13.21 -0.92 6.35
N HIS A 145 12.43 -0.75 5.28
CA HIS A 145 12.94 -0.52 3.92
C HIS A 145 12.51 0.85 3.40
N MET A 146 13.49 1.61 2.93
CA MET A 146 13.28 2.93 2.32
C MET A 146 13.28 2.78 0.80
N CYS A 147 12.10 2.71 0.20
CA CYS A 147 11.98 2.55 -1.25
C CYS A 147 11.37 3.79 -1.93
N THR A 148 11.68 3.93 -3.20
CA THR A 148 11.08 4.93 -4.07
C THR A 148 10.06 4.28 -5.02
N ILE A 149 9.23 5.08 -5.68
CA ILE A 149 8.35 4.59 -6.74
C ILE A 149 9.17 3.89 -7.84
N LYS A 150 10.36 4.42 -8.15
CA LYS A 150 11.24 3.85 -9.16
C LYS A 150 11.78 2.47 -8.75
N ASP A 151 12.13 2.31 -7.46
CA ASP A 151 12.64 1.02 -6.96
C ASP A 151 11.57 -0.07 -7.07
N LEU A 152 10.34 0.19 -6.63
CA LEU A 152 9.25 -0.78 -6.75
C LEU A 152 8.89 -1.05 -8.21
N PHE A 153 8.93 -0.03 -9.09
CA PHE A 153 8.70 -0.21 -10.52
C PHE A 153 9.74 -1.14 -11.15
N ASN A 154 11.03 -0.91 -10.85
CA ASN A 154 12.12 -1.75 -11.33
C ASN A 154 12.03 -3.16 -10.75
N PHE A 155 11.79 -3.29 -9.44
CA PHE A 155 11.58 -4.58 -8.78
C PHE A 155 10.48 -5.42 -9.47
N CYS A 156 9.34 -4.82 -9.77
CA CYS A 156 8.28 -5.51 -10.51
C CYS A 156 8.76 -5.98 -11.90
N SER A 157 9.53 -5.13 -12.61
CA SER A 157 10.11 -5.50 -13.90
C SER A 157 11.09 -6.68 -13.79
N ASP A 158 12.00 -6.62 -12.81
CA ASP A 158 13.05 -7.64 -12.61
C ASP A 158 12.46 -9.01 -12.17
N LYS A 159 11.35 -8.97 -11.44
CA LYS A 159 10.63 -10.17 -10.96
C LYS A 159 9.50 -10.61 -11.90
N ASN A 160 9.38 -10.01 -13.09
CA ASN A 160 8.31 -10.29 -14.06
C ASN A 160 6.89 -10.14 -13.46
N ILE A 161 6.71 -9.22 -12.50
CA ILE A 161 5.40 -8.87 -11.95
C ILE A 161 4.74 -7.88 -12.89
N LYS A 162 3.57 -8.24 -13.40
CA LYS A 162 2.82 -7.38 -14.31
C LYS A 162 2.28 -6.14 -13.57
N ILE A 163 2.62 -4.97 -14.08
CA ILE A 163 2.08 -3.69 -13.62
C ILE A 163 0.93 -3.30 -14.55
N ASN A 164 -0.31 -3.34 -14.04
CA ASN A 164 -1.49 -2.91 -14.79
C ASN A 164 -1.58 -1.37 -14.81
N LYS A 165 -1.31 -0.72 -13.66
CA LYS A 165 -1.35 0.74 -13.52
C LYS A 165 -0.52 1.22 -12.36
N VAL A 166 0.09 2.39 -12.48
CA VAL A 166 0.72 3.10 -11.36
C VAL A 166 0.16 4.50 -11.26
N ILE A 167 -0.24 4.90 -10.06
CA ILE A 167 -0.75 6.23 -9.75
C ILE A 167 0.19 6.91 -8.76
N GLY A 168 0.67 8.09 -9.11
CA GLY A 168 1.39 8.98 -8.21
C GLY A 168 0.42 9.97 -7.53
N LEU A 169 0.50 10.05 -6.22
CA LEU A 169 -0.24 11.03 -5.42
C LEU A 169 0.67 12.16 -4.97
N ASN A 170 0.19 13.38 -5.12
CA ASN A 170 0.70 14.56 -4.44
C ASN A 170 -0.45 15.24 -3.69
N GLU A 171 -0.17 16.35 -2.98
CA GLU A 171 -1.15 17.02 -2.09
C GLU A 171 -2.53 17.22 -2.73
N ASN A 172 -2.57 17.64 -3.98
CA ASN A 172 -3.81 18.02 -4.66
C ASN A 172 -4.08 17.30 -5.98
N ARG A 173 -3.19 16.40 -6.43
CA ARG A 173 -3.29 15.79 -7.78
C ARG A 173 -2.92 14.31 -7.73
N THR A 174 -3.72 13.52 -8.42
CA THR A 174 -3.38 12.16 -8.86
C THR A 174 -2.85 12.23 -10.28
N SER A 175 -1.90 11.39 -10.62
CA SER A 175 -1.38 11.30 -11.98
C SER A 175 -0.91 9.90 -12.29
N GLU A 176 -1.20 9.42 -13.50
CA GLU A 176 -0.68 8.15 -13.96
C GLU A 176 0.82 8.20 -14.18
N ILE A 177 1.50 7.15 -13.75
CA ILE A 177 2.94 6.95 -13.92
C ILE A 177 3.16 5.86 -14.97
N LYS A 178 3.91 6.21 -16.01
CA LYS A 178 4.35 5.31 -17.08
C LYS A 178 5.88 5.33 -17.13
N LYS A 179 6.49 4.34 -17.77
CA LYS A 179 7.95 4.30 -17.94
C LYS A 179 8.51 5.60 -18.49
N SER A 180 7.81 6.24 -19.44
CA SER A 180 8.24 7.49 -20.09
C SER A 180 8.26 8.72 -19.17
N ASN A 181 7.53 8.72 -18.05
CA ASN A 181 7.49 9.85 -17.13
C ASN A 181 7.92 9.49 -15.70
N LEU A 182 8.46 8.28 -15.50
CA LEU A 182 8.79 7.71 -14.19
C LEU A 182 9.71 8.61 -13.37
N GLU A 183 10.81 9.11 -13.97
CA GLU A 183 11.79 9.96 -13.26
C GLU A 183 11.15 11.23 -12.70
N ARG A 184 10.39 11.94 -13.54
CA ARG A 184 9.69 13.15 -13.12
C ARG A 184 8.64 12.85 -12.06
N LYS A 185 7.86 11.78 -12.22
CA LYS A 185 6.80 11.41 -11.25
C LYS A 185 7.37 10.88 -9.97
N ASN A 186 8.47 10.13 -9.99
CA ASN A 186 9.21 9.73 -8.80
C ASN A 186 9.69 10.95 -8.00
N LEU A 187 10.11 12.03 -8.66
CA LEU A 187 10.52 13.27 -8.00
C LEU A 187 9.34 14.04 -7.35
N PHE A 188 8.16 14.05 -7.99
CA PHE A 188 7.05 14.91 -7.59
C PHE A 188 5.86 14.21 -6.93
N SER A 189 5.85 12.88 -6.80
CA SER A 189 4.80 12.14 -6.10
C SER A 189 5.23 11.77 -4.68
N LYS A 190 4.34 11.95 -3.71
CA LYS A 190 4.58 11.60 -2.29
C LYS A 190 4.30 10.13 -2.00
N ILE A 191 3.33 9.56 -2.70
CA ILE A 191 2.89 8.16 -2.56
C ILE A 191 2.78 7.58 -3.97
N GLY A 192 3.23 6.34 -4.13
CA GLY A 192 2.96 5.52 -5.29
C GLY A 192 1.91 4.47 -4.98
N ILE A 193 0.91 4.30 -5.85
CA ILE A 193 -0.09 3.24 -5.79
C ILE A 193 0.08 2.38 -7.03
N PHE A 194 0.34 1.09 -6.83
CA PHE A 194 0.58 0.11 -7.87
C PHE A 194 -0.59 -0.86 -7.93
N TRP A 195 -1.17 -1.05 -9.10
CA TRP A 195 -2.08 -2.14 -9.40
C TRP A 195 -1.29 -3.21 -10.15
N LEU A 196 -1.16 -4.38 -9.53
CA LEU A 196 -0.34 -5.52 -9.94
C LEU A 196 -1.24 -6.72 -10.28
N GLY A 197 -0.76 -7.61 -11.17
CA GLY A 197 -1.46 -8.86 -11.51
C GLY A 197 -1.53 -9.21 -12.97
#